data_06f01167b0fa1b28cffe894a12116840
#
_entry.id   06f01167b0fa1b28cffe894a12116840
#
_cell.length_a   1.000
_cell.length_b   1.000
_cell.length_c   1.000
_cell.angle_alpha   90.00
_cell.angle_beta   90.00
_cell.angle_gamma   90.00
#
_symmetry.space_group_name_H-M   'P 1'
#
loop_
_entity.id
_entity.type
_entity.pdbx_description
1 polymer ?
#
loop_
_entity_poly.entity_id
_entity_poly.type
_entity_poly.pdbx_seq_one_letter_code
_entity_poly.pdbx_strand_id
1 'polypeptide(L)' 'MPLVEVTLGAGRTDGQLRALIHALHDAVASTVNARSEHIRVIIREVPRTHWATGDLTLAESDARTDQTTEPRQ' A
#
# COMPACT_ATOMS: atom_id res chain seq x y z
N MET A 1 -3.78 -21.85 4.10
CA MET A 1 -3.85 -20.91 2.98
C MET A 1 -3.54 -19.51 3.45
N PRO A 2 -2.25 -19.00 3.36
CA PRO A 2 -1.97 -17.62 3.81
C PRO A 2 -2.62 -16.60 2.87
N LEU A 3 -3.17 -15.55 3.46
CA LEU A 3 -3.72 -14.41 2.73
C LEU A 3 -3.13 -13.14 3.32
N VAL A 4 -2.53 -12.33 2.46
CA VAL A 4 -1.99 -11.02 2.84
C VAL A 4 -2.85 -9.97 2.17
N GLU A 5 -3.37 -9.04 2.95
CA GLU A 5 -4.17 -7.95 2.43
C GLU A 5 -3.52 -6.63 2.79
N VAL A 6 -3.35 -5.78 1.80
CA VAL A 6 -2.76 -4.47 1.99
C VAL A 6 -3.69 -3.43 1.40
N THR A 7 -3.98 -2.40 2.17
CA THR A 7 -4.75 -1.26 1.68
C THR A 7 -3.85 -0.04 1.72
N LEU A 8 -3.77 0.68 0.62
CA LEU A 8 -2.95 1.88 0.56
C LEU A 8 -3.60 2.93 -0.34
N GLY A 9 -3.17 4.16 -0.18
CA GLY A 9 -3.65 5.23 -1.03
C GLY A 9 -3.15 5.06 -2.45
N ALA A 10 -3.99 5.39 -3.42
CA ALA A 10 -3.65 5.30 -4.82
C ALA A 10 -2.47 6.23 -5.15
N GLY A 11 -1.76 5.95 -6.22
CA GLY A 11 -0.66 6.77 -6.67
C GLY A 11 0.62 6.01 -6.99
N ARG A 12 0.66 4.70 -6.75
CA ARG A 12 1.83 3.88 -7.08
C ARG A 12 1.74 3.41 -8.52
N THR A 13 2.89 3.20 -9.11
CA THR A 13 2.93 2.61 -10.46
C THR A 13 2.62 1.12 -10.39
N ASP A 14 2.21 0.56 -11.51
CA ASP A 14 1.97 -0.88 -11.60
C ASP A 14 3.23 -1.66 -11.23
N GLY A 15 4.40 -1.15 -11.63
CA GLY A 15 5.66 -1.80 -11.27
C GLY A 15 5.90 -1.82 -9.78
N GLN A 16 5.57 -0.74 -9.09
CA GLN A 16 5.71 -0.69 -7.64
C GLN A 16 4.77 -1.68 -6.95
N LEU A 17 3.53 -1.75 -7.44
CA LEU A 17 2.56 -2.69 -6.87
C LEU A 17 3.00 -4.13 -7.11
N ARG A 18 3.51 -4.41 -8.30
CA ARG A 18 4.00 -5.75 -8.61
C ARG A 18 5.19 -6.14 -7.72
N ALA A 19 6.09 -5.19 -7.48
CA ALA A 19 7.23 -5.42 -6.60
C ALA A 19 6.79 -5.66 -5.16
N LEU A 20 5.75 -4.95 -4.71
CA LEU A 20 5.21 -5.15 -3.38
C LEU A 20 4.62 -6.55 -3.23
N ILE A 21 3.88 -7.01 -4.23
CA ILE A 21 3.33 -8.36 -4.22
C ILE A 21 4.45 -9.39 -4.10
N HIS A 22 5.52 -9.22 -4.87
CA HIS A 22 6.66 -10.14 -4.82
C HIS A 22 7.30 -10.16 -3.43
N ALA A 23 7.53 -9.00 -2.84
CA ALA A 23 8.16 -8.92 -1.53
C ALA A 23 7.29 -9.54 -0.44
N LEU A 24 5.99 -9.32 -0.49
CA LEU A 24 5.07 -9.89 0.49
C LEU A 24 4.98 -11.41 0.33
N HIS A 25 4.91 -11.88 -0.91
CA HIS A 25 4.91 -13.31 -1.20
C HIS A 25 6.16 -13.97 -0.62
N ASP A 26 7.33 -13.39 -0.89
CA ASP A 26 8.59 -13.97 -0.44
C ASP A 26 8.69 -13.95 1.08
N ALA A 27 8.23 -12.89 1.72
CA ALA A 27 8.26 -12.80 3.17
C ALA A 27 7.43 -13.93 3.80
N VAL A 28 6.24 -14.18 3.26
CA VAL A 28 5.40 -15.26 3.77
C VAL A 28 6.02 -16.62 3.50
N ALA A 29 6.49 -16.82 2.27
CA ALA A 29 7.05 -18.12 1.89
C ALA A 29 8.24 -18.49 2.78
N SER A 30 9.10 -17.53 3.08
CA SER A 30 10.34 -17.80 3.81
C SER A 30 10.14 -17.87 5.32
N THR A 31 9.08 -17.25 5.86
CA THR A 31 8.92 -17.18 7.32
C THR A 31 7.94 -18.22 7.87
N VAL A 32 6.88 -18.52 7.14
CA VAL A 32 5.87 -19.47 7.65
C VAL A 32 5.88 -20.78 6.90
N ASN A 33 6.86 -20.99 6.04
CA ASN A 33 7.03 -22.26 5.32
C ASN A 33 5.78 -22.62 4.51
N ALA A 34 5.18 -21.64 3.86
CA ALA A 34 4.01 -21.87 3.03
C ALA A 34 4.42 -22.14 1.58
N ARG A 35 3.64 -22.98 0.90
CA ARG A 35 3.89 -23.26 -0.51
C ARG A 35 3.49 -22.05 -1.34
N SER A 36 4.34 -21.73 -2.31
CA SER A 36 4.16 -20.53 -3.13
C SER A 36 2.77 -20.44 -3.74
N GLU A 37 2.27 -21.54 -4.28
CA GLU A 37 0.99 -21.52 -4.98
C GLU A 37 -0.19 -21.36 -4.05
N HIS A 38 0.01 -21.43 -2.74
CA HIS A 38 -1.07 -21.24 -1.76
C HIS A 38 -1.10 -19.84 -1.17
N ILE A 39 -0.10 -19.03 -1.46
CA ILE A 39 -0.02 -17.67 -0.91
C ILE A 39 -0.82 -16.73 -1.78
N ARG A 40 -1.72 -15.99 -1.17
CA ARG A 40 -2.52 -14.98 -1.86
C ARG A 40 -2.18 -13.61 -1.32
N VAL A 41 -2.01 -12.67 -2.24
CA VAL A 41 -1.73 -11.27 -1.88
C VAL A 41 -2.76 -10.41 -2.60
N ILE A 42 -3.46 -9.61 -1.85
CA ILE A 42 -4.45 -8.68 -2.39
C ILE A 42 -4.04 -7.27 -2.00
N ILE A 43 -3.98 -6.39 -2.99
CA ILE A 43 -3.71 -4.98 -2.75
C ILE A 43 -4.94 -4.20 -3.15
N ARG A 44 -5.42 -3.37 -2.24
CA ARG A 44 -6.52 -2.45 -2.51
C ARG A 44 -5.97 -1.05 -2.56
N GLU A 45 -6.23 -0.37 -3.65
CA GLU A 45 -5.87 1.03 -3.79
C GLU A 45 -7.10 1.88 -3.53
N VAL A 46 -6.98 2.83 -2.62
CA VAL A 46 -8.07 3.73 -2.27
C VAL A 46 -7.80 5.09 -2.88
N PRO A 47 -8.77 5.68 -3.61
CA PRO A 47 -8.57 7.03 -4.12
C PRO A 47 -8.17 7.97 -2.99
N ARG A 48 -7.26 8.87 -3.27
CA ARG A 48 -6.72 9.74 -2.22
C ARG A 48 -7.76 10.69 -1.64
N THR A 49 -8.85 10.89 -2.35
CA THR A 49 -9.99 11.65 -1.84
C THR A 49 -10.86 10.85 -0.88
N HIS A 50 -10.62 9.55 -0.76
CA HIS A 50 -11.46 8.66 0.04
C HIS A 50 -10.74 8.09 1.26
N TRP A 51 -9.55 8.56 1.51
CA TRP A 51 -8.76 8.14 2.67
C TRP A 51 -8.49 9.38 3.52
N ALA A 52 -8.94 9.37 4.74
CA ALA A 52 -8.74 10.49 5.65
C ALA A 52 -8.06 10.02 6.93
N THR A 53 -7.21 10.88 7.44
CA THR A 53 -6.69 10.76 8.81
C THR A 53 -7.32 11.91 9.59
N GLY A 54 -8.13 11.55 10.59
CA GLY A 54 -8.98 12.54 11.20
C GLY A 54 -9.96 13.08 10.17
N ASP A 55 -9.98 14.35 9.98
CA ASP A 55 -10.88 15.00 9.00
C ASP A 55 -10.13 15.53 7.78
N LEU A 56 -8.93 15.01 7.53
CA LEU A 56 -8.10 15.48 6.42
C LEU A 56 -7.82 14.30 5.48
N THR A 57 -8.25 14.44 4.23
CA THR A 57 -8.01 13.40 3.23
C THR A 57 -6.57 13.44 2.76
N LEU A 58 -6.11 12.34 2.14
CA LEU A 58 -4.77 12.30 1.55
C LEU A 58 -4.62 13.36 0.47
N ALA A 59 -5.66 13.54 -0.34
CA ALA A 59 -5.62 14.54 -1.41
C ALA A 59 -5.44 15.94 -0.83
N GLU A 60 -6.15 16.25 0.25
CA GLU A 60 -6.00 17.54 0.91
C GLU A 60 -4.63 17.69 1.56
N SER A 61 -4.12 16.61 2.14
CA SER A 61 -2.80 16.61 2.73
C SER A 61 -1.73 16.86 1.68
N ASP A 62 -1.88 16.24 0.49
CA ASP A 62 -0.96 16.48 -0.62
C ASP A 62 -0.97 17.93 -1.05
N ALA A 63 -2.14 18.52 -1.15
CA ALA A 63 -2.28 19.93 -1.53
C ALA A 63 -1.62 20.84 -0.50
N ARG A 64 -1.77 20.52 0.78
CA ARG A 64 -1.13 21.29 1.83
C ARG A 64 0.38 21.16 1.78
N THR A 65 0.86 19.96 1.48
CA THR A 65 2.30 19.74 1.33
C THR A 65 2.85 20.58 0.18
N ASP A 66 2.11 20.69 -0.92
CA ASP A 66 2.52 21.52 -2.03
C ASP A 66 2.56 23.00 -1.68
N GLN A 67 1.74 23.42 -0.73
CA GLN A 67 1.65 24.82 -0.33
C GLN A 67 2.66 25.22 0.73
N THR A 68 3.32 24.25 1.36
CA THR A 68 4.29 24.52 2.41
C THR A 68 5.65 24.00 1.98
N THR A 69 6.69 24.55 2.59
CA THR A 69 8.05 24.09 2.34
C THR A 69 8.53 23.13 3.42
N GLU A 70 7.69 22.85 4.39
CA GLU A 70 8.09 21.97 5.50
C GLU A 70 7.96 20.52 5.09
N PRO A 71 8.97 19.70 5.41
CA PRO A 71 8.87 18.27 5.11
C PRO A 71 7.80 17.63 5.97
N ARG A 72 7.18 16.59 5.41
CA ARG A 72 6.19 15.80 6.11
C ARG A 72 6.87 14.62 6.80
N GLN A 73 6.39 14.35 7.98
CA GLN A 73 6.88 13.22 8.77
C GLN A 73 6.19 11.92 8.43
#